data_319155921cdb8604c319b15c24e0e394
#
_entry.id   319155921cdb8604c319b15c24e0e394
#
_cell.length_a   1.000
_cell.length_b   1.000
_cell.length_c   1.000
_cell.angle_alpha   90.00
_cell.angle_beta   90.00
_cell.angle_gamma   90.00
#
_symmetry.space_group_name_H-M   'P 1'
#
loop_
_entity.id
_entity.type
_entity.pdbx_description
1 polymer ?
#
loop_
_entity_poly.entity_id
_entity_poly.type
_entity_poly.pdbx_seq_one_letter_code
_entity_poly.pdbx_strand_id
1 'polypeptide(L)'
;MKSVTMDLRYPGRTVEEVRAMLADPDFRQAVCTFQQVEDSAVTIEEFDDGSMTVDLDRTYGTALVPSFARTFVGATIHLVQREEWRSPTDATFEVSIPGKPGEINGTARLVQSGAAAVETVSLDVRVAIPLVGGKLEDLIAGLMRDAFRAENKVGLKWLAGEWRV
;
A
#
# COMPACT_ATOMS: atom_id res chain seq x y z
N MET A 1 -18.00 7.08 1.60
CA MET A 1 -16.72 6.96 0.88
C MET A 1 -15.69 7.88 1.51
N LYS A 2 -14.49 7.36 1.72
CA LYS A 2 -13.36 8.12 2.24
C LYS A 2 -12.24 8.15 1.21
N SER A 3 -11.79 9.34 0.82
CA SER A 3 -10.69 9.52 -0.13
C SER A 3 -9.42 9.93 0.59
N VAL A 4 -8.29 9.36 0.17
CA VAL A 4 -6.95 9.64 0.72
C VAL A 4 -6.01 9.91 -0.44
N THR A 5 -5.25 11.00 -0.37
CA THR A 5 -4.17 11.30 -1.32
C THR A 5 -2.89 11.54 -0.54
N MET A 6 -1.81 10.93 -0.98
CA MET A 6 -0.50 11.00 -0.32
C MET A 6 0.61 11.13 -1.34
N ASP A 7 1.62 11.92 -1.00
CA ASP A 7 2.86 12.02 -1.75
C ASP A 7 3.99 11.33 -0.97
N LEU A 8 4.61 10.34 -1.60
CA LEU A 8 5.81 9.69 -1.11
C LEU A 8 7.00 10.30 -1.85
N ARG A 9 7.76 11.10 -1.14
CA ARG A 9 8.87 11.86 -1.72
C ARG A 9 10.20 11.18 -1.45
N TYR A 10 11.01 11.07 -2.51
CA TYR A 10 12.35 10.49 -2.46
C TYR A 10 13.37 11.49 -3.00
N PRO A 11 13.89 12.39 -2.12
CA PRO A 11 14.86 13.41 -2.51
C PRO A 11 16.17 12.80 -3.02
N GLY A 12 16.72 13.39 -4.09
CA GLY A 12 17.97 12.93 -4.68
C GLY A 12 17.86 11.61 -5.44
N ARG A 13 16.65 11.12 -5.71
CA ARG A 13 16.43 9.86 -6.41
C ARG A 13 15.69 10.10 -7.72
N THR A 14 15.88 9.18 -8.66
CA THR A 14 15.18 9.20 -9.94
C THR A 14 13.93 8.32 -9.90
N VAL A 15 13.01 8.58 -10.82
CA VAL A 15 11.83 7.73 -11.02
C VAL A 15 12.25 6.29 -11.28
N GLU A 16 13.30 6.07 -12.07
CA GLU A 16 13.81 4.73 -12.39
C GLU A 16 14.30 3.99 -11.12
N GLU A 17 15.01 4.68 -10.23
CA GLU A 17 15.45 4.10 -8.96
C GLU A 17 14.27 3.69 -8.08
N VAL A 18 13.28 4.55 -7.95
CA VAL A 18 12.08 4.25 -7.15
C VAL A 18 11.28 3.12 -7.79
N ARG A 19 11.11 3.12 -9.12
CA ARG A 19 10.40 2.05 -9.82
C ARG A 19 11.09 0.69 -9.63
N ALA A 20 12.42 0.65 -9.70
CA ALA A 20 13.20 -0.57 -9.47
C ALA A 20 13.02 -1.08 -8.02
N MET A 21 12.99 -0.18 -7.05
CA MET A 21 12.70 -0.52 -5.65
C MET A 21 11.30 -1.12 -5.49
N LEU A 22 10.29 -0.52 -6.11
CA LEU A 22 8.90 -0.99 -6.04
C LEU A 22 8.72 -2.38 -6.70
N ALA A 23 9.60 -2.73 -7.63
CA ALA A 23 9.61 -4.04 -8.29
C ALA A 23 10.39 -5.11 -7.52
N ASP A 24 11.06 -4.74 -6.44
CA ASP A 24 11.87 -5.67 -5.64
C ASP A 24 10.99 -6.31 -4.55
N PRO A 25 10.76 -7.63 -4.59
CA PRO A 25 9.97 -8.31 -3.58
C PRO A 25 10.58 -8.20 -2.18
N ASP A 26 11.89 -8.11 -2.07
CA ASP A 26 12.57 -7.96 -0.78
C ASP A 26 12.25 -6.60 -0.14
N PHE A 27 12.14 -5.55 -0.96
CA PHE A 27 11.69 -4.25 -0.47
C PHE A 27 10.25 -4.31 0.05
N ARG A 28 9.36 -4.92 -0.72
CA ARG A 28 7.96 -5.06 -0.32
C ARG A 28 7.82 -5.84 0.99
N GLN A 29 8.62 -6.91 1.13
CA GLN A 29 8.65 -7.70 2.36
C GLN A 29 9.24 -6.89 3.53
N ALA A 30 10.25 -6.07 3.30
CA ALA A 30 10.82 -5.20 4.32
C ALA A 30 9.79 -4.21 4.87
N VAL A 31 8.93 -3.65 4.02
CA VAL A 31 7.82 -2.78 4.43
C VAL A 31 6.85 -3.54 5.32
N CYS A 32 6.47 -4.75 4.94
CA CYS A 32 5.57 -5.59 5.75
C CYS A 32 6.17 -5.91 7.13
N THR A 33 7.46 -6.23 7.17
CA THR A 33 8.19 -6.51 8.41
C THR A 33 8.25 -5.26 9.31
N PHE A 34 8.51 -4.10 8.73
CA PHE A 34 8.52 -2.84 9.46
C PHE A 34 7.14 -2.52 10.06
N GLN A 35 6.07 -2.81 9.35
CA GLN A 35 4.70 -2.62 9.84
C GLN A 35 4.27 -3.64 10.88
N GLN A 36 5.07 -4.69 11.11
CA GLN A 36 4.77 -5.77 12.04
C GLN A 36 3.43 -6.44 11.72
N VAL A 37 3.13 -6.64 10.42
CA VAL A 37 1.97 -7.43 10.03
C VAL A 37 2.14 -8.86 10.52
N GLU A 38 1.04 -9.49 10.89
CA GLU A 38 1.06 -10.83 11.47
C GLU A 38 1.46 -11.89 10.45
N ASP A 39 1.01 -11.70 9.20
CA ASP A 39 1.36 -12.57 8.07
C ASP A 39 1.37 -11.76 6.78
N SER A 40 2.22 -12.17 5.83
CA SER A 40 2.33 -11.49 4.54
C SER A 40 2.83 -12.41 3.44
N ALA A 41 2.42 -12.13 2.22
CA ALA A 41 2.95 -12.77 1.01
C ALA A 41 3.07 -11.73 -0.09
N VAL A 42 4.17 -11.78 -0.84
CA VAL A 42 4.47 -10.83 -1.93
C VAL A 42 4.73 -11.61 -3.21
N THR A 43 4.04 -11.25 -4.28
CA THR A 43 4.28 -11.80 -5.61
C THR A 43 4.37 -10.66 -6.62
N ILE A 44 5.47 -10.59 -7.36
CA ILE A 44 5.69 -9.56 -8.37
C ILE A 44 6.02 -10.23 -9.70
N GLU A 45 5.39 -9.75 -10.77
CA GLU A 45 5.67 -10.18 -12.12
C GLU A 45 5.93 -8.96 -13.00
N GLU A 46 7.13 -8.89 -13.58
CA GLU A 46 7.51 -7.82 -14.50
C GLU A 46 7.47 -8.33 -15.94
N PHE A 47 7.06 -7.46 -16.85
CA PHE A 47 6.97 -7.77 -18.28
C PHE A 47 7.93 -6.90 -19.10
N ASP A 48 8.30 -7.38 -20.28
CA ASP A 48 9.30 -6.71 -21.13
C ASP A 48 8.86 -5.32 -21.63
N ASP A 49 7.55 -5.04 -21.63
CA ASP A 49 7.01 -3.74 -22.03
C ASP A 49 7.06 -2.67 -20.94
N GLY A 50 7.64 -2.98 -19.78
CA GLY A 50 7.71 -2.07 -18.63
C GLY A 50 6.51 -2.12 -17.72
N SER A 51 5.51 -2.95 -18.02
CA SER A 51 4.39 -3.19 -17.11
C SER A 51 4.76 -4.17 -16.00
N MET A 52 3.96 -4.20 -14.93
CA MET A 52 4.21 -5.03 -13.77
C MET A 52 2.92 -5.28 -13.03
N THR A 53 2.77 -6.46 -12.44
CA THR A 53 1.74 -6.74 -11.46
C THR A 53 2.37 -7.03 -10.11
N VAL A 54 1.75 -6.52 -9.04
CA VAL A 54 2.17 -6.76 -7.65
C VAL A 54 0.97 -7.26 -6.89
N ASP A 55 1.12 -8.39 -6.23
CA ASP A 55 0.12 -8.94 -5.31
C ASP A 55 0.73 -8.94 -3.91
N LEU A 56 0.10 -8.18 -3.01
CA LEU A 56 0.47 -8.09 -1.60
C LEU A 56 -0.68 -8.63 -0.76
N ASP A 57 -0.39 -9.66 0.00
CA ASP A 57 -1.33 -10.25 0.96
C ASP A 57 -0.82 -9.92 2.36
N ARG A 58 -1.63 -9.26 3.17
CA ARG A 58 -1.24 -8.82 4.52
C ARG A 58 -2.35 -9.10 5.52
N THR A 59 -1.97 -9.62 6.68
CA THR A 59 -2.88 -9.81 7.80
C THR A 59 -2.43 -8.93 8.96
N TYR A 60 -3.29 -8.01 9.36
CA TYR A 60 -3.06 -7.14 10.53
C TYR A 60 -3.63 -7.80 11.77
N GLY A 61 -2.83 -7.83 12.84
CA GLY A 61 -3.20 -8.48 14.08
C GLY A 61 -4.19 -7.68 14.91
N THR A 62 -4.63 -8.29 16.01
CA THR A 62 -5.69 -7.81 16.90
C THR A 62 -5.43 -6.42 17.48
N ALA A 63 -4.15 -6.07 17.72
CA ALA A 63 -3.77 -4.76 18.28
C ALA A 63 -4.20 -3.58 17.40
N LEU A 64 -4.38 -3.79 16.09
CA LEU A 64 -4.76 -2.76 15.12
C LEU A 64 -6.26 -2.75 14.82
N VAL A 65 -7.03 -3.67 15.43
CA VAL A 65 -8.47 -3.79 15.19
C VAL A 65 -9.24 -3.33 16.42
N PRO A 66 -9.84 -2.12 16.40
CA PRO A 66 -10.67 -1.65 17.50
C PRO A 66 -11.89 -2.56 17.75
N SER A 67 -12.41 -2.56 18.97
CA SER A 67 -13.51 -3.44 19.36
C SER A 67 -14.76 -3.28 18.48
N PHE A 68 -15.10 -2.06 18.08
CA PHE A 68 -16.26 -1.83 17.21
C PHE A 68 -16.11 -2.51 15.84
N ALA A 69 -14.88 -2.60 15.34
CA ALA A 69 -14.61 -3.19 14.02
C ALA A 69 -14.58 -4.72 14.08
N ARG A 70 -14.25 -5.31 15.23
CA ARG A 70 -14.15 -6.77 15.39
C ARG A 70 -15.46 -7.51 15.08
N THR A 71 -16.57 -6.86 15.33
CA THR A 71 -17.89 -7.41 14.98
C THR A 71 -18.06 -7.61 13.47
N PHE A 72 -17.42 -6.78 12.66
CA PHE A 72 -17.57 -6.78 11.21
C PHE A 72 -16.41 -7.47 10.48
N VAL A 73 -15.18 -7.30 10.96
CA VAL A 73 -13.99 -7.83 10.29
C VAL A 73 -13.32 -8.98 11.03
N GLY A 74 -13.73 -9.26 12.28
CA GLY A 74 -13.11 -10.28 13.12
C GLY A 74 -11.91 -9.73 13.90
N ALA A 75 -11.14 -10.63 14.51
CA ALA A 75 -10.00 -10.29 15.37
C ALA A 75 -8.80 -9.77 14.57
N THR A 76 -8.73 -10.08 13.28
CA THR A 76 -7.66 -9.66 12.37
C THR A 76 -8.27 -9.03 11.13
N ILE A 77 -7.48 -8.20 10.43
CA ILE A 77 -7.87 -7.64 9.13
C ILE A 77 -6.94 -8.22 8.07
N HIS A 78 -7.51 -8.95 7.11
CA HIS A 78 -6.83 -9.48 5.95
C HIS A 78 -7.06 -8.53 4.78
N LEU A 79 -5.97 -7.95 4.23
CA LEU A 79 -6.02 -7.08 3.07
C LEU A 79 -5.26 -7.73 1.93
N VAL A 80 -5.91 -7.84 0.78
CA VAL A 80 -5.30 -8.30 -0.47
C VAL A 80 -5.21 -7.12 -1.41
N GLN A 81 -3.99 -6.69 -1.73
CA GLN A 81 -3.71 -5.55 -2.59
C GLN A 81 -3.14 -6.04 -3.91
N ARG A 82 -3.79 -5.62 -5.00
CA ARG A 82 -3.27 -5.84 -6.35
C ARG A 82 -2.94 -4.50 -6.98
N GLU A 83 -1.71 -4.40 -7.49
CA GLU A 83 -1.25 -3.24 -8.25
C GLU A 83 -1.04 -3.68 -9.70
N GLU A 84 -1.57 -2.88 -10.62
CA GLU A 84 -1.34 -3.08 -12.05
C GLU A 84 -0.63 -1.84 -12.59
N TRP A 85 0.68 -1.98 -12.79
CA TRP A 85 1.53 -0.95 -13.38
C TRP A 85 1.48 -1.10 -14.89
N ARG A 86 0.72 -0.24 -15.56
CA ARG A 86 0.59 -0.26 -17.03
C ARG A 86 1.82 0.29 -17.72
N SER A 87 2.61 1.05 -17.00
CA SER A 87 3.88 1.64 -17.45
C SER A 87 4.82 1.72 -16.25
N PRO A 88 6.10 2.12 -16.44
CA PRO A 88 7.00 2.34 -15.29
C PRO A 88 6.56 3.42 -14.32
N THR A 89 5.57 4.25 -14.68
CA THR A 89 5.17 5.42 -13.89
C THR A 89 3.72 5.44 -13.42
N ASP A 90 2.86 4.58 -13.96
CA ASP A 90 1.42 4.66 -13.68
C ASP A 90 0.84 3.31 -13.29
N ALA A 91 0.13 3.29 -12.17
CA ALA A 91 -0.52 2.08 -11.65
C ALA A 91 -1.95 2.33 -11.21
N THR A 92 -2.72 1.27 -11.20
CA THR A 92 -4.00 1.19 -10.50
C THR A 92 -3.87 0.24 -9.32
N PHE A 93 -4.60 0.54 -8.25
CA PHE A 93 -4.70 -0.31 -7.07
C PHE A 93 -6.11 -0.82 -6.88
N GLU A 94 -6.20 -2.06 -6.48
CA GLU A 94 -7.42 -2.67 -5.98
C GLU A 94 -7.06 -3.39 -4.69
N VAL A 95 -7.71 -3.01 -3.58
CA VAL A 95 -7.51 -3.67 -2.28
C VAL A 95 -8.85 -4.19 -1.81
N SER A 96 -8.87 -5.45 -1.44
CA SER A 96 -10.07 -6.12 -0.94
C SER A 96 -9.84 -6.68 0.46
N ILE A 97 -10.95 -6.87 1.16
CA ILE A 97 -10.99 -7.58 2.44
C ILE A 97 -11.78 -8.85 2.16
N PRO A 98 -11.12 -10.02 1.94
CA PRO A 98 -11.81 -11.23 1.53
C PRO A 98 -12.99 -11.61 2.43
N GLY A 99 -14.14 -11.86 1.82
CA GLY A 99 -15.36 -12.24 2.54
C GLY A 99 -16.05 -11.12 3.29
N LYS A 100 -15.62 -9.87 3.11
CA LYS A 100 -16.20 -8.70 3.81
C LYS A 100 -16.68 -7.66 2.81
N PRO A 101 -17.71 -6.87 3.16
CA PRO A 101 -18.20 -5.78 2.31
C PRO A 101 -17.29 -4.57 2.44
N GLY A 102 -16.42 -4.37 1.49
CA GLY A 102 -15.55 -3.21 1.43
C GLY A 102 -14.67 -3.31 0.21
N GLU A 103 -14.42 -2.16 -0.41
CA GLU A 103 -13.54 -2.08 -1.56
C GLU A 103 -12.71 -0.80 -1.48
N ILE A 104 -11.47 -0.92 -1.92
CA ILE A 104 -10.54 0.20 -2.01
C ILE A 104 -10.00 0.19 -3.43
N ASN A 105 -10.16 1.32 -4.12
CA ASN A 105 -9.64 1.50 -5.47
C ASN A 105 -8.79 2.76 -5.51
N GLY A 106 -7.76 2.76 -6.31
CA GLY A 106 -6.92 3.93 -6.41
C GLY A 106 -5.93 3.88 -7.54
N THR A 107 -5.05 4.88 -7.52
CA THR A 107 -4.01 5.06 -8.52
C THR A 107 -2.71 5.44 -7.84
N ALA A 108 -1.59 5.14 -8.51
CA ALA A 108 -0.28 5.67 -8.15
C ALA A 108 0.40 6.22 -9.41
N ARG A 109 1.12 7.31 -9.23
CA ARG A 109 1.89 7.93 -10.30
C ARG A 109 3.26 8.34 -9.78
N LEU A 110 4.31 7.95 -10.50
CA LEU A 110 5.69 8.37 -10.26
C LEU A 110 6.02 9.55 -11.17
N VAL A 111 6.49 10.65 -10.59
CA VAL A 111 6.87 11.85 -11.32
C VAL A 111 8.22 12.35 -10.81
N GLN A 112 9.07 12.79 -11.74
CA GLN A 112 10.30 13.49 -11.38
C GLN A 112 9.95 14.96 -11.10
N SER A 113 10.17 15.40 -9.87
CA SER A 113 9.94 16.77 -9.44
C SER A 113 11.27 17.39 -9.03
N GLY A 114 11.96 18.04 -9.99
CA GLY A 114 13.31 18.54 -9.77
C GLY A 114 14.28 17.41 -9.43
N ALA A 115 14.95 17.51 -8.29
CA ALA A 115 15.90 16.50 -7.82
C ALA A 115 15.25 15.34 -7.06
N ALA A 116 13.93 15.30 -6.96
CA ALA A 116 13.21 14.27 -6.23
C ALA A 116 12.30 13.45 -7.14
N ALA A 117 12.18 12.15 -6.87
CA ALA A 117 11.09 11.34 -7.39
C ALA A 117 9.94 11.39 -6.38
N VAL A 118 8.72 11.52 -6.88
CA VAL A 118 7.51 11.57 -6.03
C VAL A 118 6.51 10.54 -6.54
N GLU A 119 6.08 9.66 -5.64
CA GLU A 119 4.95 8.77 -5.88
C GLU A 119 3.70 9.40 -5.26
N THR A 120 2.72 9.74 -6.08
CA THR A 120 1.42 10.22 -5.61
C THR A 120 0.44 9.07 -5.64
N VAL A 121 -0.12 8.74 -4.48
CA VAL A 121 -1.09 7.66 -4.30
C VAL A 121 -2.44 8.28 -3.93
N SER A 122 -3.48 7.92 -4.66
CA SER A 122 -4.86 8.34 -4.38
C SER A 122 -5.73 7.12 -4.23
N LEU A 123 -6.45 7.02 -3.12
CA LEU A 123 -7.29 5.88 -2.78
C LEU A 123 -8.70 6.35 -2.42
N ASP A 124 -9.70 5.58 -2.85
CA ASP A 124 -11.08 5.71 -2.43
C ASP A 124 -11.48 4.45 -1.66
N VAL A 125 -11.92 4.63 -0.42
CA VAL A 125 -12.34 3.55 0.47
C VAL A 125 -13.86 3.60 0.61
N ARG A 126 -14.53 2.48 0.34
CA ARG A 126 -15.99 2.36 0.47
C ARG A 126 -16.35 1.12 1.24
N VAL A 127 -17.15 1.31 2.30
CA VAL A 127 -17.73 0.21 3.08
C VAL A 127 -19.22 0.44 3.20
N ALA A 128 -20.01 -0.35 2.49
CA ALA A 128 -21.45 -0.18 2.40
C ALA A 128 -22.18 -0.93 3.53
N ILE A 129 -21.91 -0.53 4.79
CA ILE A 129 -22.57 -1.09 5.97
C ILE A 129 -23.33 0.06 6.65
N PRO A 130 -24.66 -0.07 6.86
CA PRO A 130 -25.43 0.98 7.53
C PRO A 130 -24.88 1.28 8.93
N LEU A 131 -24.86 2.57 9.30
CA LEU A 131 -24.50 3.13 10.61
C LEU A 131 -22.99 3.09 10.94
N VAL A 132 -22.24 2.08 10.51
CA VAL A 132 -20.83 1.92 10.87
C VAL A 132 -19.89 2.02 9.67
N GLY A 133 -20.41 2.07 8.45
CA GLY A 133 -19.60 2.11 7.22
C GLY A 133 -18.57 3.25 7.24
N GLY A 134 -18.98 4.46 7.65
CA GLY A 134 -18.09 5.61 7.74
C GLY A 134 -16.93 5.42 8.72
N LYS A 135 -17.18 4.79 9.87
CA LYS A 135 -16.13 4.49 10.85
C LYS A 135 -15.15 3.43 10.34
N LEU A 136 -15.65 2.43 9.62
CA LEU A 136 -14.81 1.40 9.01
C LEU A 136 -13.99 1.98 7.87
N GLU A 137 -14.57 2.87 7.07
CA GLU A 137 -13.84 3.61 6.03
C GLU A 137 -12.68 4.40 6.62
N ASP A 138 -12.92 5.13 7.71
CA ASP A 138 -11.88 5.89 8.41
C ASP A 138 -10.76 4.98 8.95
N LEU A 139 -11.13 3.84 9.53
CA LEU A 139 -10.16 2.87 10.03
C LEU A 139 -9.28 2.33 8.89
N ILE A 140 -9.90 1.88 7.82
CA ILE A 140 -9.19 1.31 6.66
C ILE A 140 -8.32 2.38 5.99
N ALA A 141 -8.85 3.58 5.81
CA ALA A 141 -8.08 4.71 5.26
C ALA A 141 -6.85 5.01 6.12
N GLY A 142 -6.99 4.94 7.44
CA GLY A 142 -5.87 5.11 8.38
C GLY A 142 -4.81 4.02 8.22
N LEU A 143 -5.24 2.76 8.13
CA LEU A 143 -4.31 1.63 7.91
C LEU A 143 -3.56 1.77 6.57
N MET A 144 -4.26 2.17 5.51
CA MET A 144 -3.62 2.38 4.21
C MET A 144 -2.65 3.56 4.24
N ARG A 145 -3.02 4.64 4.91
CA ARG A 145 -2.12 5.79 5.08
C ARG A 145 -0.85 5.39 5.82
N ASP A 146 -0.97 4.62 6.88
CA ASP A 146 0.17 4.14 7.66
C ASP A 146 1.04 3.19 6.82
N ALA A 147 0.42 2.35 5.98
CA ALA A 147 1.13 1.47 5.06
C ALA A 147 2.02 2.26 4.08
N PHE A 148 1.48 3.32 3.48
CA PHE A 148 2.25 4.15 2.55
C PHE A 148 3.30 5.01 3.25
N ARG A 149 3.04 5.48 4.46
CA ARG A 149 4.06 6.15 5.28
C ARG A 149 5.22 5.21 5.60
N ALA A 150 4.92 3.96 5.94
CA ALA A 150 5.93 2.93 6.17
C ALA A 150 6.73 2.65 4.90
N GLU A 151 6.07 2.55 3.75
CA GLU A 151 6.73 2.38 2.45
C GLU A 151 7.71 3.53 2.18
N ASN A 152 7.30 4.77 2.40
CA ASN A 152 8.17 5.92 2.21
C ASN A 152 9.37 5.89 3.16
N LYS A 153 9.13 5.62 4.44
CA LYS A 153 10.18 5.58 5.46
C LYS A 153 11.21 4.47 5.19
N VAL A 154 10.75 3.27 4.90
CA VAL A 154 11.62 2.16 4.54
C VAL A 154 12.33 2.44 3.23
N GLY A 155 11.61 2.99 2.25
CA GLY A 155 12.16 3.30 0.93
C GLY A 155 13.30 4.30 0.97
N LEU A 156 13.21 5.34 1.80
CA LEU A 156 14.30 6.31 1.98
C LEU A 156 15.58 5.63 2.46
N LYS A 157 15.48 4.74 3.42
CA LYS A 157 16.62 3.98 3.96
C LYS A 157 17.10 2.91 2.97
N TRP A 158 16.17 2.25 2.30
CA TRP A 158 16.48 1.23 1.30
C TRP A 158 17.33 1.80 0.16
N LEU A 159 16.90 2.92 -0.40
CA LEU A 159 17.62 3.59 -1.49
C LEU A 159 18.98 4.14 -1.04
N ALA A 160 19.12 4.49 0.22
CA ALA A 160 20.39 4.92 0.78
C ALA A 160 21.33 3.76 1.14
N GLY A 161 20.88 2.52 1.00
CA GLY A 161 21.65 1.33 1.42
C GLY A 161 21.73 1.15 2.93
N GLU A 162 20.86 1.81 3.68
CA GLU A 162 20.88 1.82 5.15
C GLU A 162 19.82 0.92 5.79
N TRP A 163 18.93 0.33 5.00
CA TRP A 163 17.92 -0.57 5.54
C TRP A 163 18.56 -1.89 5.98
N ARG A 164 18.31 -2.26 7.24
CA ARG A 164 18.73 -3.52 7.81
C ARG A 164 17.54 -4.23 8.45
N VAL A 165 17.47 -5.51 8.20
CA VAL A 165 16.46 -6.39 8.79
C VAL A 165 16.86 -6.72 10.22
#